data_423bcd40d39769de6ca3845ea3d9cd5d
#
_entry.id   423bcd40d39769de6ca3845ea3d9cd5d
#
_cell.length_a   1.000
_cell.length_b   1.000
_cell.length_c   1.000
_cell.angle_alpha   90.00
_cell.angle_beta   90.00
_cell.angle_gamma   90.00
#
_symmetry.space_group_name_H-M   'P 1'
#
loop_
_entity.id
_entity.type
_entity.pdbx_description
1 polymer ?
#
loop_
_entity_poly.entity_id
_entity_poly.type
_entity_poly.pdbx_seq_one_letter_code
_entity_poly.pdbx_strand_id
1 'polypeptide(L)'
;NQKRAEFYQPDNNEIIRRIEDRELRKEIYNAINELPDKCKEVFKLSYLHEMKNKEIADVLGISLRTVEAHMYKALKYLRSRLEPLWIILFLFL
;
A
#
# COMPACT_ATOMS: atom_id res chain seq x y z
N ASN A 1 -16.92 -11.04 8.45
CA ASN A 1 -18.04 -11.91 8.31
C ASN A 1 -17.90 -12.78 7.08
N GLN A 2 -18.73 -13.79 6.99
CA GLN A 2 -18.57 -14.87 6.03
C GLN A 2 -18.68 -14.40 4.58
N LYS A 3 -19.71 -13.66 4.30
CA LYS A 3 -19.96 -13.20 2.95
C LYS A 3 -18.79 -12.36 2.44
N ARG A 4 -18.27 -11.54 3.30
CA ARG A 4 -17.13 -10.71 2.95
C ARG A 4 -15.91 -11.55 2.62
N ALA A 5 -15.72 -12.64 3.37
CA ALA A 5 -14.57 -13.49 3.17
C ALA A 5 -14.58 -14.17 1.80
N GLU A 6 -15.77 -14.49 1.29
CA GLU A 6 -15.88 -15.12 -0.01
C GLU A 6 -15.40 -14.23 -1.13
N PHE A 7 -15.63 -12.92 -0.99
CA PHE A 7 -15.26 -11.96 -2.03
C PHE A 7 -14.06 -11.12 -1.67
N TYR A 8 -13.43 -11.45 -0.56
CA TYR A 8 -12.30 -10.68 -0.09
C TYR A 8 -11.10 -10.83 -1.02
N GLN A 9 -10.56 -9.70 -1.43
CA GLN A 9 -9.36 -9.65 -2.26
C GLN A 9 -8.37 -8.76 -1.55
N PRO A 10 -7.30 -9.34 -1.00
CA PRO A 10 -6.30 -8.51 -0.30
C PRO A 10 -5.69 -7.52 -1.27
N ASP A 11 -5.65 -6.26 -0.87
CA ASP A 11 -4.92 -5.28 -1.65
C ASP A 11 -3.44 -5.35 -1.26
N ASN A 12 -2.61 -4.53 -1.90
CA ASN A 12 -1.18 -4.55 -1.64
C ASN A 12 -0.86 -4.15 -0.21
N ASN A 13 -1.65 -3.27 0.38
CA ASN A 13 -1.43 -2.83 1.75
C ASN A 13 -1.73 -3.96 2.73
N GLU A 14 -2.75 -4.73 2.43
CA GLU A 14 -3.09 -5.88 3.27
C GLU A 14 -1.96 -6.90 3.25
N ILE A 15 -1.39 -7.14 2.08
CA ILE A 15 -0.29 -8.08 1.93
C ILE A 15 0.90 -7.63 2.78
N ILE A 16 1.23 -6.35 2.72
CA ILE A 16 2.34 -5.81 3.51
C ILE A 16 2.09 -6.01 5.01
N ARG A 17 0.88 -5.77 5.45
CA ARG A 17 0.55 -5.93 6.87
C ARG A 17 0.68 -7.36 7.35
N ARG A 18 0.57 -8.33 6.45
CA ARG A 18 0.65 -9.75 6.82
C ARG A 18 2.05 -10.30 6.82
N ILE A 19 3.03 -9.53 6.37
CA ILE A 19 4.41 -9.99 6.31
C ILE A 19 4.99 -10.09 7.71
N GLU A 20 5.46 -11.27 8.07
CA GLU A 20 6.05 -11.51 9.37
C GLU A 20 7.57 -11.53 9.32
N ASP A 21 8.15 -11.71 8.15
CA ASP A 21 9.60 -11.70 7.99
C ASP A 21 10.13 -10.30 8.30
N ARG A 22 10.96 -10.21 9.32
CA ARG A 22 11.47 -8.93 9.78
C ARG A 22 12.32 -8.21 8.75
N GLU A 23 13.21 -8.94 8.09
CA GLU A 23 14.10 -8.34 7.11
C GLU A 23 13.33 -7.83 5.90
N LEU A 24 12.38 -8.62 5.42
CA LEU A 24 11.54 -8.23 4.31
C LEU A 24 10.71 -7.01 4.67
N ARG A 25 10.12 -7.01 5.85
CA ARG A 25 9.33 -5.88 6.31
C ARG A 25 10.17 -4.61 6.38
N LYS A 26 11.39 -4.74 6.85
CA LYS A 26 12.30 -3.60 6.95
C LYS A 26 12.61 -3.02 5.58
N GLU A 27 12.85 -3.88 4.59
CA GLU A 27 13.10 -3.42 3.23
C GLU A 27 11.91 -2.68 2.67
N ILE A 28 10.71 -3.18 2.95
CA ILE A 28 9.50 -2.53 2.47
C ILE A 28 9.34 -1.16 3.12
N TYR A 29 9.57 -1.05 4.41
CA TYR A 29 9.49 0.24 5.09
C TYR A 29 10.51 1.23 4.54
N ASN A 30 11.71 0.76 4.26
CA ASN A 30 12.73 1.62 3.67
C ASN A 30 12.27 2.16 2.32
N ALA A 31 11.71 1.29 1.50
CA ALA A 31 11.22 1.68 0.19
C ALA A 31 10.08 2.71 0.29
N ILE A 32 9.17 2.49 1.24
CA ILE A 32 8.07 3.43 1.45
C ILE A 32 8.60 4.81 1.82
N ASN A 33 9.62 4.85 2.65
CA ASN A 33 10.19 6.13 3.07
C ASN A 33 10.93 6.86 1.96
N GLU A 34 11.25 6.17 0.87
CA GLU A 34 11.86 6.79 -0.31
C GLU A 34 10.85 7.48 -1.22
N LEU A 35 9.57 7.28 -0.99
CA LEU A 35 8.53 7.87 -1.83
C LEU A 35 8.53 9.40 -1.72
N PRO A 36 8.11 10.12 -2.79
CA PRO A 36 7.87 11.55 -2.68
C PRO A 36 6.87 11.86 -1.58
N ASP A 37 7.01 13.02 -0.96
CA ASP A 37 6.26 13.34 0.25
C ASP A 37 4.76 13.10 0.16
N LYS A 38 4.11 13.58 -0.90
CA LYS A 38 2.66 13.41 -1.01
C LYS A 38 2.26 11.97 -1.24
N CYS A 39 3.00 11.26 -2.08
CA CYS A 39 2.73 9.85 -2.31
C CYS A 39 2.93 9.05 -1.03
N LYS A 40 3.98 9.40 -0.28
CA LYS A 40 4.28 8.73 0.99
C LYS A 40 3.16 8.97 1.98
N GLU A 41 2.69 10.20 2.09
CA GLU A 41 1.61 10.54 3.02
C GLU A 41 0.35 9.74 2.70
N VAL A 42 -0.06 9.75 1.44
CA VAL A 42 -1.25 9.04 1.01
C VAL A 42 -1.08 7.53 1.24
N PHE A 43 0.07 7.00 0.88
CA PHE A 43 0.32 5.58 1.05
C PHE A 43 0.29 5.17 2.52
N LYS A 44 0.88 5.99 3.39
CA LYS A 44 0.89 5.67 4.82
C LYS A 44 -0.50 5.75 5.44
N LEU A 45 -1.32 6.70 5.01
CA LEU A 45 -2.70 6.76 5.50
C LEU A 45 -3.46 5.50 5.12
N SER A 46 -3.22 5.00 3.91
CA SER A 46 -3.86 3.77 3.48
C SER A 46 -3.33 2.56 4.25
N TYR A 47 -2.02 2.47 4.38
CA TYR A 47 -1.37 1.30 4.94
C TYR A 47 -1.39 1.28 6.47
N LEU A 48 -0.99 2.37 7.11
CA LEU A 48 -0.88 2.40 8.57
C LEU A 48 -2.22 2.67 9.25
N HIS A 49 -3.04 3.50 8.65
CA HIS A 49 -4.30 3.90 9.25
C HIS A 49 -5.50 3.22 8.61
N GLU A 50 -5.26 2.33 7.66
CA GLU A 50 -6.28 1.52 7.02
C GLU A 50 -7.44 2.35 6.47
N MET A 51 -7.11 3.54 5.96
CA MET A 51 -8.12 4.43 5.42
C MET A 51 -8.38 4.10 3.95
N LYS A 52 -9.64 4.22 3.57
CA LYS A 52 -10.02 4.06 2.17
C LYS A 52 -9.70 5.33 1.41
N ASN A 53 -9.55 5.23 0.10
CA ASN A 53 -9.18 6.38 -0.71
C ASN A 53 -10.12 7.56 -0.53
N LYS A 54 -11.42 7.31 -0.39
CA LYS A 54 -12.38 8.37 -0.15
C LYS A 54 -12.12 9.09 1.16
N GLU A 55 -11.79 8.32 2.19
CA GLU A 55 -11.49 8.89 3.50
C GLU A 55 -10.22 9.72 3.45
N ILE A 56 -9.22 9.23 2.73
CA ILE A 56 -7.97 9.97 2.57
C ILE A 56 -8.23 11.29 1.87
N ALA A 57 -9.05 11.25 0.82
CA ALA A 57 -9.39 12.46 0.07
C ALA A 57 -10.04 13.49 0.99
N ASP A 58 -10.96 13.05 1.83
CA ASP A 58 -11.63 13.94 2.77
C ASP A 58 -10.67 14.52 3.80
N VAL A 59 -9.82 13.68 4.36
CA VAL A 59 -8.89 14.12 5.40
C VAL A 59 -7.87 15.11 4.84
N LEU A 60 -7.37 14.86 3.65
CA LEU A 60 -6.35 15.72 3.05
C LEU A 60 -6.91 16.89 2.26
N GLY A 61 -8.22 16.92 2.06
CA GLY A 61 -8.85 18.00 1.30
C GLY A 61 -8.47 18.00 -0.17
N ILE A 62 -8.29 16.82 -0.74
CA ILE A 62 -7.97 16.65 -2.17
C ILE A 62 -8.99 15.74 -2.82
N SER A 63 -8.99 15.71 -4.14
CA SER A 63 -9.97 14.89 -4.85
C SER A 63 -9.61 13.42 -4.76
N LEU A 64 -10.64 12.58 -4.91
CA LEU A 64 -10.43 11.14 -4.96
C LEU A 64 -9.47 10.77 -6.08
N ARG A 65 -9.61 11.43 -7.22
CA ARG A 65 -8.72 11.19 -8.35
C ARG A 65 -7.27 11.49 -8.01
N THR A 66 -7.03 12.55 -7.26
CA THR A 66 -5.67 12.89 -6.83
C THR A 66 -5.11 11.82 -5.90
N VAL A 67 -5.94 11.32 -4.98
CA VAL A 67 -5.52 10.23 -4.10
C VAL A 67 -5.15 9.01 -4.92
N GLU A 68 -5.99 8.66 -5.89
CA GLU A 68 -5.74 7.49 -6.73
C GLU A 68 -4.45 7.66 -7.53
N ALA A 69 -4.18 8.88 -8.01
CA ALA A 69 -2.95 9.15 -8.73
C ALA A 69 -1.72 8.96 -7.84
N HIS A 70 -1.79 9.45 -6.60
CA HIS A 70 -0.69 9.27 -5.66
C HIS A 70 -0.50 7.79 -5.31
N MET A 71 -1.60 7.07 -5.11
CA MET A 71 -1.50 5.62 -4.83
C MET A 71 -0.87 4.88 -6.00
N TYR A 72 -1.28 5.24 -7.21
CA TYR A 72 -0.72 4.61 -8.41
C TYR A 72 0.80 4.81 -8.47
N LYS A 73 1.23 6.05 -8.26
CA LYS A 73 2.66 6.36 -8.31
C LYS A 73 3.42 5.63 -7.22
N ALA A 74 2.85 5.59 -6.02
CA ALA A 74 3.48 4.90 -4.90
C ALA A 74 3.65 3.43 -5.20
N LEU A 75 2.59 2.77 -5.67
CA LEU A 75 2.66 1.34 -5.97
C LEU A 75 3.60 1.04 -7.12
N LYS A 76 3.62 1.91 -8.12
CA LYS A 76 4.53 1.73 -9.25
C LYS A 76 5.99 1.81 -8.79
N TYR A 77 6.29 2.78 -7.95
CA TYR A 77 7.64 2.93 -7.43
C TYR A 77 8.01 1.71 -6.58
N LEU A 78 7.13 1.31 -5.68
CA LEU A 78 7.42 0.21 -4.78
C LEU A 78 7.61 -1.10 -5.55
N ARG A 79 6.79 -1.33 -6.57
CA ARG A 79 6.92 -2.52 -7.39
C ARG A 79 8.30 -2.58 -8.05
N SER A 80 8.73 -1.47 -8.63
CA SER A 80 10.01 -1.40 -9.29
C SER A 80 11.17 -1.54 -8.30
N ARG A 81 11.06 -0.82 -7.20
CA ARG A 81 12.10 -0.79 -6.17
C ARG A 81 12.29 -2.15 -5.50
N LEU A 82 11.19 -2.88 -5.32
CA LEU A 82 11.19 -4.16 -4.63
C LEU A 82 10.91 -5.33 -5.58
N GLU A 83 11.25 -5.17 -6.85
CA GLU A 83 10.82 -6.13 -7.86
C GLU A 83 11.03 -7.60 -7.51
N PRO A 84 12.23 -8.05 -7.11
CA PRO A 84 12.40 -9.45 -6.77
C PRO A 84 11.53 -9.86 -5.57
N LEU A 85 11.44 -8.98 -4.57
CA LEU A 85 10.65 -9.26 -3.38
C LEU A 85 9.16 -9.23 -3.69
N TRP A 86 8.76 -8.35 -4.61
CA TRP A 86 7.36 -8.23 -5.00
C TRP A 86 6.88 -9.51 -5.66
N ILE A 87 7.71 -10.11 -6.49
CA ILE A 87 7.39 -11.37 -7.13
C ILE A 87 7.21 -12.46 -6.07
N ILE A 88 8.08 -12.49 -5.08
CA ILE A 88 7.98 -13.45 -4.00
C ILE A 88 6.67 -13.27 -3.24
N LEU A 89 6.28 -12.02 -2.99
CA LEU A 89 5.03 -11.72 -2.29
C LEU A 89 3.84 -12.30 -3.05
N PHE A 90 3.83 -12.15 -4.37
CA PHE A 90 2.74 -12.66 -5.17
C PHE A 90 2.71 -14.18 -5.21
N LEU A 91 3.87 -14.82 -5.14
CA LEU A 91 3.94 -16.27 -5.15
C LEU A 91 3.43 -16.90 -3.87
N PHE A 92 3.50 -16.17 -2.77
CA PHE A 92 3.03 -16.69 -1.48
C PHE A 92 1.57 -16.40 -1.21
N LEU A 93 0.89 -15.83 -2.18
CA LEU A 93 -0.54 -15.60 -2.06
C LEU A 93 -1.30 -16.58 -2.92
#